data_4ee1dc87dc870dc38473070179307a58
#
_entry.id   4ee1dc87dc870dc38473070179307a58
#
_cell.length_a   1.000
_cell.length_b   1.000
_cell.length_c   1.000
_cell.angle_alpha   90.00
_cell.angle_beta   90.00
_cell.angle_gamma   90.00
#
_symmetry.space_group_name_H-M   'P 1'
#
loop_
_entity.id
_entity.type
_entity.pdbx_description
1 polymer ?
#
loop_
_entity_poly.entity_id
_entity_poly.type
_entity_poly.pdbx_seq_one_letter_code
_entity_poly.pdbx_strand_id
1 'polypeptide(L)'
;VIDLCHEIPPQDVDAAAFMLMTSMRYIPEDTIFVCVVDPGVGSAREAIGVRCGRQILIGPDNGLFTLALGQHTAQDAVILDNPAYHILPVSQTFHGRDIFSPAAAHLAAGVAFEKLGGEKPLDTLTTLEELTPQRDGKELHGRVIHVDHFGNLITNLSKDACDLLRGSAPGLRLELPDAHLSLDVLATFSDVSLGDAVAYSGSSGVLEIAIRQDSAHEKLGVKKGARVIASPSYASG
;
A
#
# COMPACT_ATOMS: atom_id res chain seq x y z
N VAL A 1 -1.68 -10.23 20.51
CA VAL A 1 -0.77 -9.50 19.60
C VAL A 1 -0.30 -10.48 18.55
N ILE A 2 -0.28 -10.04 17.29
CA ILE A 2 0.22 -10.80 16.14
C ILE A 2 1.20 -9.90 15.42
N ASP A 3 2.41 -10.40 15.18
CA ASP A 3 3.43 -9.69 14.41
C ASP A 3 3.20 -9.96 12.91
N LEU A 4 3.01 -8.90 12.12
CA LEU A 4 2.88 -9.01 10.68
C LEU A 4 4.26 -9.06 10.01
N CYS A 5 5.12 -8.09 10.33
CA CYS A 5 6.47 -8.02 9.78
C CYS A 5 7.33 -7.05 10.59
N HIS A 6 8.57 -7.44 10.88
CA HIS A 6 9.59 -6.58 11.48
C HIS A 6 10.83 -6.40 10.56
N GLU A 7 10.73 -6.89 9.31
CA GLU A 7 11.86 -6.90 8.37
C GLU A 7 11.69 -5.93 7.20
N ILE A 8 10.81 -4.94 7.35
CA ILE A 8 10.72 -3.86 6.36
C ILE A 8 12.04 -3.09 6.38
N PRO A 9 12.65 -2.85 5.21
CA PRO A 9 13.91 -2.11 5.15
C PRO A 9 13.78 -0.76 5.86
N PRO A 10 14.82 -0.30 6.58
CA PRO A 10 14.79 0.98 7.25
C PRO A 10 14.37 2.12 6.31
N GLN A 11 13.43 2.95 6.75
CA GLN A 11 12.92 4.13 6.03
C GLN A 11 12.06 3.80 4.78
N ASP A 12 11.82 2.54 4.43
CA ASP A 12 11.00 2.17 3.26
C ASP A 12 9.49 2.22 3.61
N VAL A 13 8.95 3.46 3.60
CA VAL A 13 7.52 3.71 3.90
C VAL A 13 6.61 3.05 2.86
N ASP A 14 7.04 2.96 1.60
CA ASP A 14 6.27 2.33 0.52
C ASP A 14 6.12 0.82 0.75
N ALA A 15 7.19 0.15 1.17
CA ALA A 15 7.12 -1.28 1.50
C ALA A 15 6.19 -1.52 2.69
N ALA A 16 6.19 -0.62 3.69
CA ALA A 16 5.27 -0.66 4.81
C ALA A 16 3.82 -0.45 4.36
N ALA A 17 3.57 0.52 3.48
CA ALA A 17 2.25 0.80 2.93
C ALA A 17 1.71 -0.42 2.15
N PHE A 18 2.55 -1.06 1.35
CA PHE A 18 2.19 -2.27 0.61
C PHE A 18 1.89 -3.44 1.55
N MET A 19 2.74 -3.69 2.55
CA MET A 19 2.54 -4.75 3.54
C MET A 19 1.22 -4.56 4.31
N LEU A 20 0.92 -3.34 4.76
CA LEU A 20 -0.33 -3.03 5.44
C LEU A 20 -1.53 -3.29 4.54
N MET A 21 -1.54 -2.75 3.32
CA MET A 21 -2.63 -2.92 2.35
C MET A 21 -2.93 -4.40 2.08
N THR A 22 -1.90 -5.21 1.85
CA THR A 22 -2.07 -6.64 1.55
C THR A 22 -2.53 -7.45 2.75
N SER A 23 -2.20 -7.02 3.97
CA SER A 23 -2.55 -7.71 5.22
C SER A 23 -3.97 -7.42 5.69
N MET A 24 -4.45 -6.19 5.57
CA MET A 24 -5.72 -5.73 6.18
C MET A 24 -6.91 -6.60 5.81
N ARG A 25 -7.03 -7.03 4.54
CA ARG A 25 -8.15 -7.83 4.04
C ARG A 25 -8.27 -9.23 4.67
N TYR A 26 -7.18 -9.75 5.24
CA TYR A 26 -7.12 -11.10 5.82
C TYR A 26 -7.16 -11.09 7.35
N ILE A 27 -7.13 -9.92 7.96
CA ILE A 27 -7.13 -9.74 9.41
C ILE A 27 -8.55 -9.36 9.88
N PRO A 28 -9.02 -9.88 11.03
CA PRO A 28 -10.36 -9.59 11.55
C PRO A 28 -10.66 -8.09 11.64
N GLU A 29 -11.95 -7.74 11.43
CA GLU A 29 -12.41 -6.35 11.40
C GLU A 29 -12.13 -5.56 12.69
N ASP A 30 -12.14 -6.19 13.86
CA ASP A 30 -11.91 -5.50 15.15
C ASP A 30 -10.43 -5.36 15.51
N THR A 31 -9.55 -5.26 14.50
CA THR A 31 -8.10 -5.21 14.70
C THR A 31 -7.58 -3.78 14.78
N ILE A 32 -6.66 -3.55 15.72
CA ILE A 32 -5.86 -2.34 15.80
C ILE A 32 -4.47 -2.65 15.20
N PHE A 33 -4.13 -1.96 14.13
CA PHE A 33 -2.82 -2.06 13.48
C PHE A 33 -1.88 -1.00 14.05
N VAL A 34 -0.72 -1.42 14.52
CA VAL A 34 0.38 -0.51 14.92
C VAL A 34 1.47 -0.60 13.85
N CYS A 35 1.58 0.46 13.05
CA CYS A 35 2.46 0.49 11.89
C CYS A 35 3.52 1.57 12.07
N VAL A 36 4.79 1.16 12.24
CA VAL A 36 5.87 2.09 12.58
C VAL A 36 7.07 1.88 11.65
N VAL A 37 7.05 2.56 10.51
CA VAL A 37 8.22 2.87 9.68
C VAL A 37 8.26 4.39 9.57
N ASP A 38 9.16 5.02 10.33
CA ASP A 38 9.05 6.43 10.68
C ASP A 38 10.39 7.17 10.54
N PRO A 39 10.81 7.47 9.29
CA PRO A 39 12.00 8.27 9.05
C PRO A 39 11.88 9.70 9.59
N GLY A 40 10.66 10.18 9.85
CA GLY A 40 10.36 11.49 10.39
C GLY A 40 10.18 11.55 11.90
N VAL A 41 10.57 10.52 12.66
CA VAL A 41 10.45 10.53 14.11
C VAL A 41 11.14 11.75 14.72
N GLY A 42 10.47 12.46 15.66
CA GLY A 42 11.00 13.68 16.26
C GLY A 42 10.91 14.94 15.41
N SER A 43 10.36 14.87 14.21
CA SER A 43 10.07 16.03 13.36
C SER A 43 8.65 16.59 13.64
N ALA A 44 8.17 17.49 12.78
CA ALA A 44 6.82 18.05 12.85
C ALA A 44 5.72 17.08 12.35
N ARG A 45 6.05 15.86 11.87
CA ARG A 45 5.05 14.89 11.46
C ARG A 45 4.17 14.48 12.64
N GLU A 46 2.88 14.43 12.45
CA GLU A 46 1.92 14.06 13.49
C GLU A 46 1.91 12.55 13.74
N ALA A 47 1.61 12.16 14.95
CA ALA A 47 1.23 10.79 15.31
C ALA A 47 -0.28 10.69 15.19
N ILE A 48 -0.80 9.70 14.45
CA ILE A 48 -2.24 9.64 14.16
C ILE A 48 -2.84 8.26 14.41
N GLY A 49 -4.16 8.28 14.67
CA GLY A 49 -5.03 7.14 14.55
C GLY A 49 -6.02 7.38 13.42
N VAL A 50 -6.32 6.36 12.60
CA VAL A 50 -7.32 6.43 11.54
C VAL A 50 -8.27 5.25 11.66
N ARG A 51 -9.58 5.49 11.66
CA ARG A 51 -10.60 4.46 11.68
C ARG A 51 -11.08 4.13 10.26
N CYS A 52 -10.98 2.85 9.90
CA CYS A 52 -11.44 2.30 8.62
C CYS A 52 -12.44 1.18 8.90
N GLY A 53 -13.74 1.47 8.85
CA GLY A 53 -14.75 0.53 9.31
C GLY A 53 -14.58 0.22 10.81
N ARG A 54 -14.30 -1.04 11.12
CA ARG A 54 -14.03 -1.49 12.49
C ARG A 54 -12.53 -1.67 12.78
N GLN A 55 -11.69 -1.53 11.77
CA GLN A 55 -10.23 -1.57 11.92
C GLN A 55 -9.69 -0.17 12.26
N ILE A 56 -8.65 -0.11 13.07
CA ILE A 56 -7.98 1.13 13.45
C ILE A 56 -6.51 1.05 13.08
N LEU A 57 -6.01 2.06 12.39
CA LEU A 57 -4.60 2.22 12.02
C LEU A 57 -3.95 3.22 12.99
N ILE A 58 -2.85 2.85 13.62
CA ILE A 58 -2.06 3.69 14.52
C ILE A 58 -0.65 3.80 13.95
N GLY A 59 -0.15 5.02 13.74
CA GLY A 59 1.19 5.24 13.21
C GLY A 59 1.50 6.70 12.89
N PRO A 60 2.64 6.95 12.22
CA PRO A 60 3.03 8.29 11.79
C PRO A 60 2.20 8.75 10.58
N ASP A 61 1.87 10.04 10.53
CA ASP A 61 1.28 10.70 9.36
C ASP A 61 2.38 11.04 8.34
N ASN A 62 2.89 10.00 7.68
CA ASN A 62 3.98 10.10 6.70
C ASN A 62 3.68 9.41 5.37
N GLY A 63 2.40 9.10 5.12
CA GLY A 63 1.94 8.44 3.90
C GLY A 63 1.92 6.91 3.98
N LEU A 64 2.33 6.28 5.10
CA LEU A 64 2.29 4.84 5.29
C LEU A 64 0.89 4.26 5.05
N PHE A 65 -0.16 5.00 5.33
CA PHE A 65 -1.54 4.56 5.16
C PHE A 65 -2.10 4.73 3.73
N THR A 66 -1.36 5.35 2.81
CA THR A 66 -1.83 5.72 1.46
C THR A 66 -2.50 4.56 0.72
N LEU A 67 -1.85 3.41 0.60
CA LEU A 67 -2.40 2.26 -0.14
C LEU A 67 -3.57 1.61 0.59
N ALA A 68 -3.54 1.54 1.91
CA ALA A 68 -4.63 1.02 2.72
C ALA A 68 -5.89 1.89 2.59
N LEU A 69 -5.73 3.21 2.67
CA LEU A 69 -6.83 4.18 2.51
C LEU A 69 -7.34 4.26 1.07
N GLY A 70 -6.56 3.86 0.08
CA GLY A 70 -7.01 3.69 -1.30
C GLY A 70 -7.97 2.51 -1.50
N GLN A 71 -8.00 1.54 -0.59
CA GLN A 71 -8.88 0.37 -0.62
C GLN A 71 -9.96 0.38 0.48
N HIS A 72 -9.74 1.12 1.56
CA HIS A 72 -10.63 1.21 2.73
C HIS A 72 -10.98 2.66 3.00
N THR A 73 -12.28 2.95 3.10
CA THR A 73 -12.74 4.32 3.40
C THR A 73 -12.42 4.67 4.86
N ALA A 74 -11.63 5.73 5.06
CA ALA A 74 -11.47 6.34 6.37
C ALA A 74 -12.80 6.99 6.80
N GLN A 75 -13.18 6.82 8.06
CA GLN A 75 -14.38 7.40 8.66
C GLN A 75 -14.04 8.63 9.47
N ASP A 76 -13.01 8.54 10.30
CA ASP A 76 -12.47 9.59 11.13
C ASP A 76 -10.99 9.36 11.43
N ALA A 77 -10.31 10.41 11.87
CA ALA A 77 -8.92 10.34 12.32
C ALA A 77 -8.70 11.27 13.51
N VAL A 78 -7.73 10.91 14.35
CA VAL A 78 -7.32 11.69 15.51
C VAL A 78 -5.80 11.88 15.53
N ILE A 79 -5.35 13.01 16.03
CA ILE A 79 -3.95 13.23 16.41
C ILE A 79 -3.75 12.56 17.76
N LEU A 80 -2.70 11.76 17.90
CA LEU A 80 -2.38 11.09 19.17
C LEU A 80 -1.57 12.05 20.05
N ASP A 81 -2.22 13.11 20.53
CA ASP A 81 -1.59 14.19 21.29
C ASP A 81 -2.00 14.24 22.77
N ASN A 82 -2.90 13.33 23.23
CA ASN A 82 -3.30 13.28 24.61
C ASN A 82 -2.27 12.53 25.48
N PRO A 83 -1.52 13.24 26.36
CA PRO A 83 -0.44 12.66 27.14
C PRO A 83 -0.90 11.62 28.17
N ALA A 84 -2.21 11.56 28.49
CA ALA A 84 -2.77 10.54 29.36
C ALA A 84 -2.63 9.11 28.81
N TYR A 85 -2.41 8.99 27.49
CA TYR A 85 -2.27 7.71 26.77
C TYR A 85 -0.86 7.48 26.24
N HIS A 86 0.13 8.21 26.78
CA HIS A 86 1.55 8.08 26.43
C HIS A 86 2.36 7.51 27.60
N ILE A 87 3.52 6.95 27.28
CA ILE A 87 4.57 6.70 28.28
C ILE A 87 5.43 7.97 28.39
N LEU A 88 5.47 8.55 29.58
CA LEU A 88 6.20 9.80 29.83
C LEU A 88 7.53 9.54 30.57
N PRO A 89 8.59 10.33 30.32
CA PRO A 89 8.66 11.35 29.25
C PRO A 89 8.76 10.74 27.85
N VAL A 90 8.08 11.36 26.88
CA VAL A 90 8.14 10.91 25.48
C VAL A 90 9.56 11.15 24.93
N SER A 91 10.18 10.11 24.39
CA SER A 91 11.47 10.19 23.70
C SER A 91 11.33 10.89 22.34
N GLN A 92 12.34 11.64 21.94
CA GLN A 92 12.38 12.28 20.62
C GLN A 92 12.54 11.28 19.46
N THR A 93 12.96 10.06 19.72
CA THR A 93 13.34 9.07 18.70
C THR A 93 12.65 7.72 18.85
N PHE A 94 11.72 7.57 19.81
CA PHE A 94 11.13 6.26 20.09
C PHE A 94 9.61 6.32 20.29
N HIS A 95 8.92 7.02 19.35
CA HIS A 95 7.46 7.19 19.38
C HIS A 95 6.70 5.87 19.29
N GLY A 96 7.29 4.83 18.68
CA GLY A 96 6.72 3.48 18.67
C GLY A 96 6.39 2.98 20.08
N ARG A 97 7.35 3.11 21.00
CA ARG A 97 7.20 2.71 22.42
C ARG A 97 6.33 3.70 23.20
N ASP A 98 6.53 5.01 23.00
CA ASP A 98 6.03 6.02 23.92
C ASP A 98 4.66 6.58 23.54
N ILE A 99 4.28 6.50 22.25
CA ILE A 99 3.02 7.03 21.70
C ILE A 99 2.16 5.93 21.07
N PHE A 100 2.68 5.25 20.01
CA PHE A 100 1.86 4.36 19.19
C PHE A 100 1.41 3.10 19.93
N SER A 101 2.33 2.39 20.58
CA SER A 101 1.98 1.18 21.32
C SER A 101 1.08 1.46 22.53
N PRO A 102 1.29 2.50 23.35
CA PRO A 102 0.39 2.86 24.44
C PRO A 102 -1.01 3.25 23.95
N ALA A 103 -1.12 4.07 22.89
CA ALA A 103 -2.40 4.45 22.32
C ALA A 103 -3.20 3.22 21.87
N ALA A 104 -2.55 2.29 21.17
CA ALA A 104 -3.17 1.04 20.74
C ALA A 104 -3.59 0.16 21.92
N ALA A 105 -2.76 0.08 22.97
CA ALA A 105 -3.07 -0.69 24.18
C ALA A 105 -4.29 -0.12 24.94
N HIS A 106 -4.40 1.19 25.03
CA HIS A 106 -5.55 1.85 25.64
C HIS A 106 -6.84 1.64 24.84
N LEU A 107 -6.78 1.69 23.50
CA LEU A 107 -7.89 1.32 22.63
C LEU A 107 -8.32 -0.14 22.86
N ALA A 108 -7.37 -1.06 22.88
CA ALA A 108 -7.64 -2.47 23.14
C ALA A 108 -8.24 -2.72 24.56
N ALA A 109 -7.95 -1.83 25.50
CA ALA A 109 -8.55 -1.83 26.84
C ALA A 109 -9.93 -1.14 26.91
N GLY A 110 -10.48 -0.65 25.77
CA GLY A 110 -11.82 -0.07 25.68
C GLY A 110 -11.88 1.45 25.83
N VAL A 111 -10.76 2.16 25.76
CA VAL A 111 -10.76 3.63 25.67
C VAL A 111 -11.38 4.04 24.34
N ALA A 112 -12.29 5.01 24.36
CA ALA A 112 -12.91 5.53 23.14
C ALA A 112 -11.87 6.23 22.26
N PHE A 113 -11.97 6.01 20.94
CA PHE A 113 -11.02 6.50 19.94
C PHE A 113 -10.79 8.01 20.01
N GLU A 114 -11.86 8.76 20.18
CA GLU A 114 -11.88 10.24 20.23
C GLU A 114 -11.17 10.81 21.47
N LYS A 115 -10.88 9.98 22.48
CA LYS A 115 -10.14 10.41 23.69
C LYS A 115 -8.63 10.43 23.49
N LEU A 116 -8.13 9.78 22.43
CA LEU A 116 -6.69 9.71 22.17
C LEU A 116 -6.07 11.07 21.82
N GLY A 117 -6.90 12.04 21.40
CA GLY A 117 -6.45 13.40 21.11
C GLY A 117 -7.38 14.21 20.24
N GLY A 118 -6.87 15.25 19.61
CA GLY A 118 -7.63 16.14 18.74
C GLY A 118 -8.07 15.50 17.43
N GLU A 119 -9.18 15.97 16.86
CA GLU A 119 -9.65 15.55 15.53
C GLU A 119 -8.61 15.89 14.46
N LYS A 120 -8.35 14.96 13.54
CA LYS A 120 -7.53 15.16 12.34
C LYS A 120 -8.44 15.17 11.12
N PRO A 121 -8.55 16.29 10.36
CA PRO A 121 -9.32 16.30 9.12
C PRO A 121 -8.76 15.29 8.11
N LEU A 122 -9.63 14.46 7.51
CA LEU A 122 -9.21 13.38 6.61
C LEU A 122 -8.51 13.87 5.35
N ASP A 123 -8.87 15.06 4.86
CA ASP A 123 -8.25 15.71 3.69
C ASP A 123 -6.85 16.28 3.96
N THR A 124 -6.42 16.28 5.23
CA THR A 124 -5.07 16.70 5.65
C THR A 124 -4.13 15.52 5.92
N LEU A 125 -4.61 14.28 5.76
CA LEU A 125 -3.76 13.10 5.89
C LEU A 125 -2.67 13.10 4.81
N THR A 126 -1.44 12.82 5.23
CA THR A 126 -0.33 12.70 4.29
C THR A 126 -0.53 11.52 3.35
N THR A 127 -0.40 11.78 2.05
CA THR A 127 -0.45 10.76 0.99
C THR A 127 0.85 10.76 0.20
N LEU A 128 1.29 9.58 -0.23
CA LEU A 128 2.41 9.42 -1.15
C LEU A 128 1.83 9.42 -2.57
N GLU A 129 1.94 10.55 -3.26
CA GLU A 129 1.39 10.73 -4.62
C GLU A 129 1.92 9.68 -5.59
N GLU A 130 3.19 9.31 -5.43
CA GLU A 130 3.84 8.27 -6.23
C GLU A 130 3.21 6.88 -6.09
N LEU A 131 2.49 6.61 -5.00
CA LEU A 131 1.76 5.34 -4.81
C LEU A 131 0.34 5.40 -5.35
N THR A 132 -0.15 6.58 -5.78
CA THR A 132 -1.50 6.77 -6.30
C THR A 132 -1.47 6.76 -7.84
N PRO A 133 -2.14 5.78 -8.49
CA PRO A 133 -2.20 5.77 -9.95
C PRO A 133 -2.91 7.00 -10.51
N GLN A 134 -2.40 7.53 -11.61
CA GLN A 134 -2.96 8.70 -12.28
C GLN A 134 -3.70 8.27 -13.55
N ARG A 135 -4.94 8.74 -13.72
CA ARG A 135 -5.71 8.48 -14.92
C ARG A 135 -5.52 9.60 -15.95
N ASP A 136 -5.12 9.21 -17.16
CA ASP A 136 -5.06 10.10 -18.33
C ASP A 136 -5.89 9.51 -19.48
N GLY A 137 -7.07 10.05 -19.67
CA GLY A 137 -8.01 9.56 -20.69
C GLY A 137 -8.35 8.08 -20.55
N LYS A 138 -7.84 7.26 -21.48
CA LYS A 138 -7.98 5.81 -21.52
C LYS A 138 -6.76 5.06 -20.96
N GLU A 139 -5.89 5.74 -20.27
CA GLU A 139 -4.71 5.14 -19.65
C GLU A 139 -4.74 5.32 -18.13
N LEU A 140 -4.16 4.36 -17.44
CA LEU A 140 -3.90 4.42 -16.01
C LEU A 140 -2.39 4.29 -15.81
N HIS A 141 -1.78 5.38 -15.38
CA HIS A 141 -0.35 5.48 -15.15
C HIS A 141 -0.04 5.12 -13.70
N GLY A 142 0.83 4.16 -13.52
CA GLY A 142 1.29 3.70 -12.22
C GLY A 142 2.77 3.39 -12.24
N ARG A 143 3.20 2.65 -11.24
CA ARG A 143 4.60 2.23 -11.10
C ARG A 143 4.72 0.89 -10.39
N VAL A 144 5.89 0.28 -10.49
CA VAL A 144 6.30 -0.85 -9.67
C VAL A 144 6.56 -0.34 -8.25
N ILE A 145 5.78 -0.82 -7.27
CA ILE A 145 5.87 -0.42 -5.86
C ILE A 145 6.64 -1.43 -5.01
N HIS A 146 6.72 -2.67 -5.46
CA HIS A 146 7.42 -3.73 -4.73
C HIS A 146 7.96 -4.77 -5.71
N VAL A 147 9.06 -5.43 -5.32
CA VAL A 147 9.57 -6.64 -5.98
C VAL A 147 9.50 -7.75 -4.94
N ASP A 148 8.77 -8.80 -5.23
CA ASP A 148 8.59 -9.91 -4.30
C ASP A 148 9.83 -10.83 -4.25
N HIS A 149 9.80 -11.83 -3.37
CA HIS A 149 10.90 -12.78 -3.21
C HIS A 149 11.18 -13.63 -4.47
N PHE A 150 10.19 -13.80 -5.34
CA PHE A 150 10.33 -14.51 -6.61
C PHE A 150 10.82 -13.63 -7.75
N GLY A 151 10.96 -12.32 -7.50
CA GLY A 151 11.33 -11.33 -8.51
C GLY A 151 10.16 -10.84 -9.35
N ASN A 152 8.91 -11.09 -8.94
CA ASN A 152 7.75 -10.51 -9.59
C ASN A 152 7.67 -9.00 -9.31
N LEU A 153 7.24 -8.23 -10.31
CA LEU A 153 7.09 -6.79 -10.20
C LEU A 153 5.65 -6.47 -9.82
N ILE A 154 5.45 -6.00 -8.60
CA ILE A 154 4.12 -5.65 -8.08
C ILE A 154 3.86 -4.16 -8.35
N THR A 155 2.73 -3.87 -8.98
CA THR A 155 2.38 -2.48 -9.33
C THR A 155 1.38 -1.88 -8.33
N ASN A 156 1.18 -0.56 -8.41
CA ASN A 156 0.09 0.12 -7.69
C ASN A 156 -1.24 0.15 -8.48
N LEU A 157 -1.34 -0.56 -9.61
CA LEU A 157 -2.54 -0.62 -10.44
C LEU A 157 -3.51 -1.65 -9.88
N SER A 158 -4.55 -1.21 -9.15
CA SER A 158 -5.55 -2.14 -8.60
C SER A 158 -6.37 -2.80 -9.70
N LYS A 159 -6.75 -4.05 -9.47
CA LYS A 159 -7.63 -4.81 -10.38
C LYS A 159 -8.92 -4.04 -10.65
N ASP A 160 -9.54 -3.46 -9.63
CA ASP A 160 -10.83 -2.76 -9.75
C ASP A 160 -10.69 -1.50 -10.62
N ALA A 161 -9.62 -0.70 -10.42
CA ALA A 161 -9.34 0.46 -11.26
C ALA A 161 -9.07 0.06 -12.72
N CYS A 162 -8.37 -1.05 -12.94
CA CYS A 162 -8.09 -1.60 -14.26
C CYS A 162 -9.35 -2.17 -14.93
N ASP A 163 -10.23 -2.85 -14.18
CA ASP A 163 -11.50 -3.34 -14.71
C ASP A 163 -12.45 -2.17 -15.09
N LEU A 164 -12.47 -1.12 -14.28
CA LEU A 164 -13.20 0.10 -14.59
C LEU A 164 -12.63 0.81 -15.84
N LEU A 165 -11.31 0.86 -15.98
CA LEU A 165 -10.64 1.41 -17.15
C LEU A 165 -10.94 0.61 -18.42
N ARG A 166 -10.87 -0.73 -18.34
CA ARG A 166 -11.15 -1.64 -19.43
C ARG A 166 -12.56 -1.47 -19.96
N GLY A 167 -13.56 -1.28 -19.09
CA GLY A 167 -14.96 -1.13 -19.45
C GLY A 167 -15.44 -2.31 -20.31
N SER A 168 -15.93 -2.04 -21.53
CA SER A 168 -16.40 -3.06 -22.49
C SER A 168 -15.31 -3.59 -23.42
N ALA A 169 -14.05 -3.17 -23.29
CA ALA A 169 -12.97 -3.68 -24.12
C ALA A 169 -12.71 -5.18 -23.82
N PRO A 170 -12.33 -5.99 -24.82
CA PRO A 170 -12.11 -7.42 -24.64
C PRO A 170 -10.92 -7.74 -23.74
N GLY A 171 -9.93 -6.86 -23.67
CA GLY A 171 -8.71 -7.06 -22.89
C GLY A 171 -8.17 -5.80 -22.24
N LEU A 172 -7.10 -5.99 -21.52
CA LEU A 172 -6.28 -4.93 -20.94
C LEU A 172 -4.82 -5.19 -21.34
N ARG A 173 -4.10 -4.13 -21.65
CA ARG A 173 -2.67 -4.15 -21.94
C ARG A 173 -1.91 -3.41 -20.88
N LEU A 174 -0.77 -3.95 -20.49
CA LEU A 174 0.16 -3.33 -19.56
C LEU A 174 1.48 -3.06 -20.28
N GLU A 175 1.94 -1.83 -20.20
CA GLU A 175 3.20 -1.39 -20.80
C GLU A 175 4.20 -1.02 -19.71
N LEU A 176 5.46 -1.41 -19.93
CA LEU A 176 6.63 -0.98 -19.17
C LEU A 176 7.54 -0.18 -20.10
N PRO A 177 7.37 1.14 -20.22
CA PRO A 177 8.09 1.95 -21.19
C PRO A 177 9.61 1.85 -21.04
N ASP A 178 10.10 1.80 -19.80
CA ASP A 178 11.54 1.77 -19.50
C ASP A 178 12.20 0.42 -19.86
N ALA A 179 11.40 -0.64 -20.03
CA ALA A 179 11.84 -1.97 -20.50
C ALA A 179 11.44 -2.26 -21.95
N HIS A 180 10.78 -1.32 -22.66
CA HIS A 180 10.24 -1.51 -24.00
C HIS A 180 9.34 -2.76 -24.11
N LEU A 181 8.60 -3.08 -23.04
CA LEU A 181 7.77 -4.27 -22.93
C LEU A 181 6.29 -3.90 -22.96
N SER A 182 5.51 -4.66 -23.72
CA SER A 182 4.05 -4.54 -23.78
C SER A 182 3.44 -5.93 -23.66
N LEU A 183 2.55 -6.12 -22.67
CA LEU A 183 1.96 -7.41 -22.31
C LEU A 183 0.43 -7.29 -22.29
N ASP A 184 -0.27 -8.29 -22.81
CA ASP A 184 -1.68 -8.44 -22.50
C ASP A 184 -1.84 -8.99 -21.08
N VAL A 185 -2.84 -8.47 -20.35
CA VAL A 185 -3.15 -8.96 -19.01
C VAL A 185 -3.94 -10.25 -19.14
N LEU A 186 -3.36 -11.34 -18.66
CA LEU A 186 -3.90 -12.70 -18.72
C LEU A 186 -4.50 -13.15 -17.38
N ALA A 187 -5.10 -14.33 -17.34
CA ALA A 187 -5.70 -14.85 -16.12
C ALA A 187 -4.65 -15.32 -15.11
N THR A 188 -3.56 -15.95 -15.59
CA THR A 188 -2.53 -16.53 -14.74
C THR A 188 -1.17 -16.61 -15.44
N PHE A 189 -0.11 -16.74 -14.64
CA PHE A 189 1.26 -16.95 -15.15
C PHE A 189 1.44 -18.25 -15.95
N SER A 190 0.52 -19.21 -15.86
CA SER A 190 0.59 -20.44 -16.65
C SER A 190 0.10 -20.29 -18.11
N ASP A 191 -0.46 -19.13 -18.44
CA ASP A 191 -1.00 -18.86 -19.78
C ASP A 191 0.07 -18.52 -20.83
N VAL A 192 1.34 -18.44 -20.41
CA VAL A 192 2.49 -18.20 -21.28
C VAL A 192 3.50 -19.37 -21.22
N SER A 193 4.44 -19.44 -22.15
CA SER A 193 5.50 -20.44 -22.17
C SER A 193 6.53 -20.20 -21.06
N LEU A 194 7.33 -21.21 -20.75
CA LEU A 194 8.45 -21.08 -19.82
C LEU A 194 9.42 -20.00 -20.27
N GLY A 195 9.76 -19.09 -19.37
CA GLY A 195 10.68 -17.99 -19.64
C GLY A 195 10.01 -16.77 -20.29
N ASP A 196 8.71 -16.82 -20.63
CA ASP A 196 7.98 -15.68 -21.16
C ASP A 196 7.43 -14.79 -20.04
N ALA A 197 7.36 -13.50 -20.34
CA ALA A 197 6.79 -12.49 -19.45
C ALA A 197 5.25 -12.50 -19.54
N VAL A 198 4.61 -12.23 -18.41
CA VAL A 198 3.16 -12.15 -18.27
C VAL A 198 2.75 -11.04 -17.34
N ALA A 199 1.66 -10.34 -17.64
CA ALA A 199 0.94 -9.48 -16.71
C ALA A 199 -0.36 -10.17 -16.29
N TYR A 200 -0.67 -10.13 -14.99
CA TYR A 200 -1.89 -10.73 -14.42
C TYR A 200 -2.33 -10.00 -13.17
N SER A 201 -3.54 -10.30 -12.69
CA SER A 201 -3.99 -9.79 -11.39
C SER A 201 -3.53 -10.74 -10.29
N GLY A 202 -2.63 -10.27 -9.44
CA GLY A 202 -2.10 -11.04 -8.31
C GLY A 202 -3.06 -11.17 -7.13
N SER A 203 -2.65 -11.97 -6.15
CA SER A 203 -3.44 -12.20 -4.94
C SER A 203 -3.58 -10.97 -4.05
N SER A 204 -2.68 -9.99 -4.18
CA SER A 204 -2.74 -8.69 -3.51
C SER A 204 -3.82 -7.75 -4.08
N GLY A 205 -4.47 -8.14 -5.20
CA GLY A 205 -5.52 -7.36 -5.85
C GLY A 205 -4.98 -6.21 -6.71
N VAL A 206 -3.71 -6.25 -7.06
CA VAL A 206 -3.07 -5.34 -8.01
C VAL A 206 -2.52 -6.11 -9.21
N LEU A 207 -2.18 -5.40 -10.29
CA LEU A 207 -1.49 -6.02 -11.41
C LEU A 207 -0.04 -6.33 -11.05
N GLU A 208 0.39 -7.51 -11.47
CA GLU A 208 1.74 -8.02 -11.29
C GLU A 208 2.33 -8.42 -12.65
N ILE A 209 3.66 -8.29 -12.76
CA ILE A 209 4.41 -8.77 -13.92
C ILE A 209 5.38 -9.83 -13.44
N ALA A 210 5.29 -10.99 -14.05
CA ALA A 210 6.15 -12.13 -13.75
C ALA A 210 6.81 -12.66 -15.01
N ILE A 211 7.85 -13.48 -14.84
CA ILE A 211 8.34 -14.37 -15.87
C ILE A 211 8.12 -15.81 -15.40
N ARG A 212 7.51 -16.62 -16.25
CA ARG A 212 7.22 -18.00 -15.87
C ARG A 212 8.49 -18.79 -15.57
N GLN A 213 8.67 -19.17 -14.28
CA GLN A 213 9.83 -19.88 -13.72
C GLN A 213 11.14 -19.08 -13.77
N ASP A 214 11.07 -17.74 -13.73
CA ASP A 214 12.25 -16.87 -13.72
C ASP A 214 11.95 -15.55 -12.97
N SER A 215 12.95 -14.76 -12.66
CA SER A 215 12.82 -13.45 -12.02
C SER A 215 12.56 -12.36 -13.08
N ALA A 216 11.39 -11.72 -13.03
CA ALA A 216 11.09 -10.58 -13.89
C ALA A 216 12.01 -9.40 -13.59
N HIS A 217 12.32 -9.16 -12.29
CA HIS A 217 13.25 -8.12 -11.85
C HIS A 217 14.63 -8.26 -12.50
N GLU A 218 15.21 -9.47 -12.44
CA GLU A 218 16.56 -9.72 -12.97
C GLU A 218 16.57 -9.71 -14.49
N LYS A 219 15.65 -10.44 -15.11
CA LYS A 219 15.64 -10.66 -16.57
C LYS A 219 15.27 -9.41 -17.35
N LEU A 220 14.35 -8.59 -16.84
CA LEU A 220 13.93 -7.35 -17.46
C LEU A 220 14.75 -6.14 -17.02
N GLY A 221 15.56 -6.27 -15.96
CA GLY A 221 16.31 -5.17 -15.36
C GLY A 221 15.44 -4.07 -14.73
N VAL A 222 14.17 -4.39 -14.46
CA VAL A 222 13.17 -3.45 -13.93
C VAL A 222 13.22 -3.40 -12.41
N LYS A 223 13.21 -2.20 -11.85
CA LYS A 223 13.32 -1.97 -10.40
C LYS A 223 12.05 -1.29 -9.86
N LYS A 224 11.92 -1.28 -8.53
CA LYS A 224 10.95 -0.43 -7.82
C LYS A 224 11.03 1.01 -8.34
N GLY A 225 9.89 1.66 -8.56
CA GLY A 225 9.75 2.99 -9.14
C GLY A 225 9.59 3.02 -10.67
N ALA A 226 9.86 1.91 -11.38
CA ALA A 226 9.67 1.86 -12.83
C ALA A 226 8.21 2.14 -13.22
N ARG A 227 8.01 2.90 -14.30
CA ARG A 227 6.69 3.29 -14.78
C ARG A 227 5.97 2.11 -15.41
N VAL A 228 4.65 2.05 -15.17
CA VAL A 228 3.74 1.12 -15.82
C VAL A 228 2.51 1.87 -16.32
N ILE A 229 1.96 1.47 -17.46
CA ILE A 229 0.78 2.09 -18.07
C ILE A 229 -0.20 0.97 -18.43
N ALA A 230 -1.41 1.04 -17.88
CA ALA A 230 -2.49 0.14 -18.30
C ALA A 230 -3.43 0.85 -19.26
N SER A 231 -3.87 0.15 -20.32
CA SER A 231 -4.83 0.66 -21.30
C SER A 231 -5.75 -0.46 -21.80
N PRO A 232 -6.98 -0.13 -22.24
CA PRO A 232 -7.85 -1.11 -22.88
C PRO A 232 -7.20 -1.70 -24.14
N SER A 233 -7.24 -3.03 -24.26
CA SER A 233 -6.73 -3.76 -25.43
C SER A 233 -7.91 -4.18 -26.32
N TYR A 234 -7.81 -3.86 -27.60
CA TYR A 234 -8.76 -4.28 -28.61
C TYR A 234 -8.05 -5.30 -29.50
N ALA A 235 -8.68 -6.44 -29.75
CA ALA A 235 -8.12 -7.43 -30.67
C ALA A 235 -7.76 -6.73 -31.97
N SER A 236 -6.50 -6.83 -32.41
CA SER A 236 -6.11 -6.48 -33.75
C SER A 236 -6.84 -7.44 -34.69
N GLY A 237 -7.78 -6.92 -35.50
CA GLY A 237 -8.53 -7.68 -36.47
C GLY A 237 -7.63 -8.28 -37.57
#